data_a08073085fec8c95f35c8af0b1b5b136
#
_entry.id   a08073085fec8c95f35c8af0b1b5b136
#
_cell.length_a   1.000
_cell.length_b   1.000
_cell.length_c   1.000
_cell.angle_alpha   90.00
_cell.angle_beta   90.00
_cell.angle_gamma   90.00
#
_symmetry.space_group_name_H-M   'P 1'
#
loop_
_entity.id
_entity.type
_entity.pdbx_description
1 polymer ?
#
loop_
_entity_poly.entity_id
_entity_poly.type
_entity_poly.pdbx_seq_one_letter_code
_entity_poly.pdbx_strand_id
1 'polypeptide(L)'
;MNNRIDAIYARQSVDKKDSISIESQIEFCKYELKGGNCKEYTDKGYSGKNTDRPKFQELVRDIKRGLIAKVVVYKLDRISRSILDFANMMELFRQYNVEFVSSTEKFDTSTPMGRAMLNICIVFAQLERETIQKRVTDAYYSRSQRGFKMGGKAPYGFHTEPIKMDGINTKKLVVNPDEAANIRLIFEMYAQPTTSYGDITRYFAEQGILFYGKELIRPTLAQMLRNPVYVQADLDVYEFFQKPGYGYRQ
;
A
#
# COMPACT_ATOMS: atom_id res chain seq x y z
N MET A 1 -6.11 6.01 -39.76
CA MET A 1 -6.14 7.39 -39.22
C MET A 1 -6.35 7.30 -37.73
N ASN A 2 -5.47 7.91 -36.95
CA ASN A 2 -5.54 7.82 -35.49
C ASN A 2 -6.72 8.70 -35.02
N ASN A 3 -7.83 8.12 -34.67
CA ASN A 3 -9.08 8.84 -34.31
C ASN A 3 -9.06 9.31 -32.84
N ARG A 4 -7.86 9.67 -32.33
CA ARG A 4 -7.69 10.19 -31.00
C ARG A 4 -8.09 11.67 -30.94
N ILE A 5 -8.74 12.06 -29.86
CA ILE A 5 -9.15 13.44 -29.59
C ILE A 5 -8.34 14.03 -28.43
N ASP A 6 -8.30 15.34 -28.34
CA ASP A 6 -7.73 16.04 -27.20
C ASP A 6 -8.72 16.11 -26.05
N ALA A 7 -8.21 16.19 -24.82
CA ALA A 7 -9.02 16.29 -23.61
C ALA A 7 -8.66 17.55 -22.83
N ILE A 8 -9.67 18.25 -22.34
CA ILE A 8 -9.50 19.31 -21.34
C ILE A 8 -10.01 18.80 -20.02
N TYR A 9 -9.17 18.91 -18.97
CA TYR A 9 -9.62 18.62 -17.63
C TYR A 9 -9.63 19.88 -16.77
N ALA A 10 -10.79 20.20 -16.20
CA ALA A 10 -11.01 21.36 -15.35
C ALA A 10 -11.61 20.94 -14.00
N ARG A 11 -11.18 21.61 -12.91
CA ARG A 11 -11.66 21.29 -11.56
C ARG A 11 -11.82 22.56 -10.71
N GLN A 12 -12.89 22.58 -9.90
CA GLN A 12 -13.13 23.63 -8.93
C GLN A 12 -13.43 23.02 -7.55
N SER A 13 -12.73 23.53 -6.50
CA SER A 13 -12.96 23.12 -5.10
C SER A 13 -14.09 23.95 -4.49
N VAL A 14 -14.84 23.36 -3.55
CA VAL A 14 -15.89 24.08 -2.79
C VAL A 14 -15.32 25.19 -1.90
N ASP A 15 -14.10 24.97 -1.37
CA ASP A 15 -13.52 25.78 -0.29
C ASP A 15 -12.82 27.08 -0.73
N LYS A 16 -12.75 27.39 -2.04
CA LYS A 16 -12.05 28.58 -2.53
C LYS A 16 -12.97 29.49 -3.34
N LYS A 17 -13.43 30.58 -2.71
CA LYS A 17 -14.19 31.66 -3.37
C LYS A 17 -13.36 32.38 -4.44
N ASP A 18 -12.04 32.31 -4.42
CA ASP A 18 -11.11 33.00 -5.35
C ASP A 18 -10.53 32.07 -6.43
N SER A 19 -11.14 30.93 -6.72
CA SER A 19 -10.68 30.06 -7.81
C SER A 19 -11.31 30.47 -9.13
N ILE A 20 -10.50 30.57 -10.20
CA ILE A 20 -10.97 30.74 -11.58
C ILE A 20 -12.07 29.73 -11.87
N SER A 21 -13.15 30.19 -12.51
CA SER A 21 -14.30 29.36 -12.88
C SER A 21 -13.91 28.21 -13.81
N ILE A 22 -14.71 27.16 -13.86
CA ILE A 22 -14.47 26.03 -14.77
C ILE A 22 -14.47 26.51 -16.22
N GLU A 23 -15.39 27.40 -16.55
CA GLU A 23 -15.56 27.99 -17.89
C GLU A 23 -14.30 28.72 -18.33
N SER A 24 -13.76 29.57 -17.47
CA SER A 24 -12.50 30.29 -17.75
C SER A 24 -11.30 29.34 -17.88
N GLN A 25 -11.23 28.28 -17.06
CA GLN A 25 -10.18 27.26 -17.19
C GLN A 25 -10.25 26.57 -18.56
N ILE A 26 -11.45 26.23 -19.02
CA ILE A 26 -11.67 25.58 -20.32
C ILE A 26 -11.28 26.53 -21.45
N GLU A 27 -11.66 27.79 -21.38
CA GLU A 27 -11.32 28.79 -22.37
C GLU A 27 -9.80 28.94 -22.56
N PHE A 28 -9.04 29.05 -21.46
CA PHE A 28 -7.57 29.05 -21.50
C PHE A 28 -7.00 27.78 -22.14
N CYS A 29 -7.55 26.60 -21.80
CA CYS A 29 -7.10 25.33 -22.37
C CYS A 29 -7.43 25.21 -23.88
N LYS A 30 -8.56 25.75 -24.35
CA LYS A 30 -8.95 25.79 -25.77
C LYS A 30 -7.97 26.60 -26.61
N TYR A 31 -7.43 27.67 -26.04
CA TYR A 31 -6.42 28.48 -26.72
C TYR A 31 -5.16 27.65 -27.04
N GLU A 32 -4.73 26.78 -26.13
CA GLU A 32 -3.58 25.86 -26.35
C GLU A 32 -3.86 24.80 -27.43
N LEU A 33 -5.12 24.41 -27.62
CA LEU A 33 -5.53 23.42 -28.62
C LEU A 33 -5.74 24.00 -30.03
N LYS A 34 -5.60 25.31 -30.19
CA LYS A 34 -5.72 26.01 -31.48
C LYS A 34 -6.99 25.63 -32.26
N GLY A 35 -8.10 25.40 -31.60
CA GLY A 35 -9.40 25.08 -32.20
C GLY A 35 -9.60 23.62 -32.60
N GLY A 36 -8.77 22.69 -32.16
CA GLY A 36 -8.96 21.25 -32.35
C GLY A 36 -10.21 20.70 -31.63
N ASN A 37 -10.71 19.56 -32.13
CA ASN A 37 -11.81 18.86 -31.48
C ASN A 37 -11.37 18.30 -30.14
N CYS A 38 -12.07 18.65 -29.05
CA CYS A 38 -11.71 18.23 -27.70
C CYS A 38 -12.92 17.77 -26.90
N LYS A 39 -12.69 16.84 -25.96
CA LYS A 39 -13.68 16.43 -24.95
C LYS A 39 -13.34 17.08 -23.60
N GLU A 40 -14.37 17.64 -22.97
CA GLU A 40 -14.26 18.32 -21.68
C GLU A 40 -14.61 17.38 -20.54
N TYR A 41 -13.77 17.34 -19.50
CA TYR A 41 -13.97 16.58 -18.26
C TYR A 41 -13.93 17.56 -17.10
N THR A 42 -15.06 17.72 -16.39
CA THR A 42 -15.20 18.76 -15.36
C THR A 42 -15.65 18.17 -14.03
N ASP A 43 -14.85 18.38 -12.97
CA ASP A 43 -15.19 18.00 -11.60
C ASP A 43 -15.42 19.24 -10.74
N LYS A 44 -16.68 19.49 -10.35
CA LYS A 44 -17.06 20.60 -9.47
C LYS A 44 -17.27 20.09 -8.04
N GLY A 45 -16.65 20.76 -7.08
CA GLY A 45 -16.81 20.40 -5.67
C GLY A 45 -15.82 19.36 -5.13
N TYR A 46 -14.80 19.00 -5.91
CA TYR A 46 -13.81 17.99 -5.51
C TYR A 46 -12.47 18.59 -5.09
N SER A 47 -11.84 18.03 -4.06
CA SER A 47 -10.51 18.44 -3.59
C SER A 47 -9.40 17.93 -4.51
N GLY A 48 -8.31 18.70 -4.65
CA GLY A 48 -7.10 18.24 -5.34
C GLY A 48 -6.24 17.23 -4.55
N LYS A 49 -6.66 16.88 -3.32
CA LYS A 49 -5.96 15.89 -2.48
C LYS A 49 -6.34 14.43 -2.80
N ASN A 50 -7.45 14.23 -3.52
CA ASN A 50 -7.94 12.91 -3.86
C ASN A 50 -8.13 12.79 -5.38
N THR A 51 -7.74 11.68 -5.97
CA THR A 51 -7.94 11.34 -7.38
C THR A 51 -9.29 10.62 -7.64
N ASP A 52 -10.05 10.33 -6.58
CA ASP A 52 -11.37 9.69 -6.67
C ASP A 52 -12.45 10.72 -7.08
N ARG A 53 -12.36 11.18 -8.33
CA ARG A 53 -13.19 12.19 -8.96
C ARG A 53 -13.85 11.58 -10.20
N PRO A 54 -15.19 11.62 -10.33
CA PRO A 54 -15.92 10.89 -11.37
C PRO A 54 -15.46 11.19 -12.79
N LYS A 55 -15.29 12.46 -13.14
CA LYS A 55 -14.87 12.88 -14.48
C LYS A 55 -13.39 12.65 -14.74
N PHE A 56 -12.58 12.77 -13.70
CA PHE A 56 -11.19 12.37 -13.79
C PHE A 56 -11.03 10.85 -14.03
N GLN A 57 -11.81 10.02 -13.35
CA GLN A 57 -11.84 8.58 -13.58
C GLN A 57 -12.38 8.22 -14.99
N GLU A 58 -13.31 9.01 -15.53
CA GLU A 58 -13.77 8.88 -16.92
C GLU A 58 -12.62 9.18 -17.89
N LEU A 59 -11.89 10.29 -17.69
CA LEU A 59 -10.70 10.63 -18.48
C LEU A 59 -9.67 9.50 -18.47
N VAL A 60 -9.36 8.95 -17.30
CA VAL A 60 -8.40 7.82 -17.16
C VAL A 60 -8.88 6.58 -17.94
N ARG A 61 -10.18 6.27 -17.90
CA ARG A 61 -10.73 5.17 -18.70
C ARG A 61 -10.61 5.41 -20.21
N ASP A 62 -10.87 6.63 -20.67
CA ASP A 62 -10.76 6.98 -22.08
C ASP A 62 -9.31 6.99 -22.57
N ILE A 63 -8.36 7.39 -21.72
CA ILE A 63 -6.92 7.26 -21.97
C ILE A 63 -6.54 5.78 -22.14
N LYS A 64 -6.96 4.90 -21.23
CA LYS A 64 -6.69 3.46 -21.29
C LYS A 64 -7.31 2.77 -22.52
N ARG A 65 -8.40 3.33 -23.04
CA ARG A 65 -9.02 2.88 -24.30
C ARG A 65 -8.32 3.42 -25.56
N GLY A 66 -7.30 4.27 -25.40
CA GLY A 66 -6.56 4.85 -26.51
C GLY A 66 -7.33 5.95 -27.27
N LEU A 67 -8.34 6.55 -26.67
CA LEU A 67 -9.17 7.58 -27.30
C LEU A 67 -8.58 8.99 -27.20
N ILE A 68 -7.65 9.21 -26.29
CA ILE A 68 -7.07 10.53 -25.99
C ILE A 68 -5.66 10.64 -26.56
N ALA A 69 -5.38 11.74 -27.27
CA ALA A 69 -4.05 12.07 -27.77
C ALA A 69 -3.28 13.00 -26.82
N LYS A 70 -3.98 13.99 -26.27
CA LYS A 70 -3.40 15.04 -25.43
C LYS A 70 -4.37 15.41 -24.30
N VAL A 71 -3.83 15.69 -23.11
CA VAL A 71 -4.57 16.23 -21.97
C VAL A 71 -4.05 17.64 -21.67
N VAL A 72 -4.96 18.62 -21.68
CA VAL A 72 -4.66 20.00 -21.35
C VAL A 72 -5.34 20.39 -20.05
N VAL A 73 -4.60 21.05 -19.16
CA VAL A 73 -5.13 21.62 -17.92
C VAL A 73 -4.73 23.07 -17.76
N TYR A 74 -5.52 23.81 -17.02
CA TYR A 74 -5.19 25.22 -16.71
C TYR A 74 -3.93 25.32 -15.84
N LYS A 75 -3.84 24.53 -14.77
CA LYS A 75 -2.69 24.43 -13.84
C LYS A 75 -2.46 22.99 -13.40
N LEU A 76 -1.22 22.66 -13.03
CA LEU A 76 -0.83 21.34 -12.50
C LEU A 76 -1.66 20.94 -11.28
N ASP A 77 -2.01 21.90 -10.40
CA ASP A 77 -2.83 21.64 -9.20
C ASP A 77 -4.27 21.20 -9.52
N ARG A 78 -4.72 21.36 -10.75
CA ARG A 78 -6.02 20.82 -11.23
C ARG A 78 -5.98 19.31 -11.30
N ILE A 79 -4.85 18.74 -11.70
CA ILE A 79 -4.66 17.31 -11.77
C ILE A 79 -4.34 16.74 -10.39
N SER A 80 -3.24 17.16 -9.76
CA SER A 80 -2.85 16.71 -8.44
C SER A 80 -2.09 17.79 -7.66
N ARG A 81 -2.18 17.73 -6.32
CA ARG A 81 -1.34 18.51 -5.40
C ARG A 81 -0.20 17.69 -4.81
N SER A 82 -0.20 16.38 -5.01
CA SER A 82 0.86 15.47 -4.61
C SER A 82 1.80 15.24 -5.79
N ILE A 83 3.09 15.41 -5.56
CA ILE A 83 4.14 15.10 -6.57
C ILE A 83 4.06 13.62 -6.94
N LEU A 84 3.80 12.76 -5.98
CA LEU A 84 3.67 11.31 -6.17
C LEU A 84 2.49 10.95 -7.10
N ASP A 85 1.31 11.53 -6.85
CA ASP A 85 0.13 11.29 -7.68
C ASP A 85 0.31 11.87 -9.08
N PHE A 86 0.94 13.04 -9.18
CA PHE A 86 1.28 13.66 -10.47
C PHE A 86 2.23 12.76 -11.28
N ALA A 87 3.29 12.26 -10.67
CA ALA A 87 4.25 11.38 -11.34
C ALA A 87 3.61 10.05 -11.77
N ASN A 88 2.76 9.45 -10.94
CA ASN A 88 2.01 8.23 -11.29
C ASN A 88 1.12 8.44 -12.51
N MET A 89 0.51 9.61 -12.59
CA MET A 89 -0.36 9.98 -13.69
C MET A 89 0.43 10.23 -14.97
N MET A 90 1.57 10.92 -14.87
CA MET A 90 2.45 11.14 -16.02
C MET A 90 3.03 9.84 -16.55
N GLU A 91 3.32 8.87 -15.68
CA GLU A 91 3.74 7.53 -16.10
C GLU A 91 2.62 6.82 -16.88
N LEU A 92 1.37 6.92 -16.41
CA LEU A 92 0.22 6.40 -17.14
C LEU A 92 0.07 7.09 -18.51
N PHE A 93 0.20 8.41 -18.58
CA PHE A 93 0.12 9.14 -19.86
C PHE A 93 1.21 8.70 -20.82
N ARG A 94 2.45 8.51 -20.34
CA ARG A 94 3.56 7.99 -21.12
C ARG A 94 3.28 6.57 -21.65
N GLN A 95 2.73 5.68 -20.80
CA GLN A 95 2.39 4.31 -21.19
C GLN A 95 1.37 4.25 -22.35
N TYR A 96 0.43 5.19 -22.38
CA TYR A 96 -0.59 5.26 -23.43
C TYR A 96 -0.28 6.28 -24.53
N ASN A 97 0.95 6.82 -24.57
CA ASN A 97 1.38 7.84 -25.54
C ASN A 97 0.43 9.04 -25.58
N VAL A 98 0.10 9.57 -24.41
CA VAL A 98 -0.71 10.78 -24.23
C VAL A 98 0.20 11.95 -23.86
N GLU A 99 0.13 13.04 -24.60
CA GLU A 99 0.79 14.29 -24.28
C GLU A 99 0.09 15.02 -23.13
N PHE A 100 0.84 15.75 -22.32
CA PHE A 100 0.29 16.54 -21.24
C PHE A 100 0.79 17.99 -21.31
N VAL A 101 -0.16 18.94 -21.20
CA VAL A 101 0.12 20.37 -21.24
C VAL A 101 -0.56 21.09 -20.07
N SER A 102 0.20 21.92 -19.37
CA SER A 102 -0.33 22.89 -18.41
C SER A 102 -0.18 24.30 -18.99
N SER A 103 -1.31 24.99 -19.18
CA SER A 103 -1.34 26.28 -19.89
C SER A 103 -0.61 27.38 -19.16
N THR A 104 -0.68 27.45 -17.82
CA THR A 104 -0.10 28.55 -17.06
C THR A 104 1.35 28.35 -16.65
N GLU A 105 1.77 27.10 -16.37
CA GLU A 105 3.14 26.78 -16.01
C GLU A 105 4.04 26.52 -17.22
N LYS A 106 3.51 26.60 -18.44
CA LYS A 106 4.22 26.27 -19.69
C LYS A 106 4.90 24.90 -19.64
N PHE A 107 4.25 23.95 -18.93
CA PHE A 107 4.71 22.58 -18.83
C PHE A 107 4.08 21.77 -19.96
N ASP A 108 4.90 21.32 -20.90
CA ASP A 108 4.45 20.58 -22.09
C ASP A 108 5.39 19.39 -22.33
N THR A 109 4.87 18.17 -22.15
CA THR A 109 5.62 16.93 -22.31
C THR A 109 5.98 16.59 -23.76
N SER A 110 5.42 17.30 -24.74
CA SER A 110 5.84 17.18 -26.13
C SER A 110 7.23 17.82 -26.38
N THR A 111 7.62 18.77 -25.55
CA THR A 111 8.91 19.48 -25.66
C THR A 111 10.05 18.75 -24.92
N PRO A 112 11.32 18.90 -25.36
CA PRO A 112 12.47 18.34 -24.63
C PRO A 112 12.57 18.83 -23.19
N MET A 113 12.30 20.11 -22.93
CA MET A 113 12.34 20.70 -21.58
C MET A 113 11.24 20.13 -20.70
N GLY A 114 10.00 20.00 -21.19
CA GLY A 114 8.90 19.40 -20.44
C GLY A 114 9.16 17.93 -20.10
N ARG A 115 9.76 17.16 -21.02
CA ARG A 115 10.20 15.78 -20.73
C ARG A 115 11.30 15.71 -19.67
N ALA A 116 12.25 16.63 -19.67
CA ALA A 116 13.28 16.72 -18.63
C ALA A 116 12.68 17.03 -17.26
N MET A 117 11.76 18.00 -17.18
CA MET A 117 11.02 18.32 -15.96
C MET A 117 10.18 17.14 -15.47
N LEU A 118 9.53 16.41 -16.37
CA LEU A 118 8.79 15.20 -16.03
C LEU A 118 9.69 14.14 -15.38
N ASN A 119 10.86 13.89 -15.94
CA ASN A 119 11.82 12.94 -15.38
C ASN A 119 12.25 13.35 -13.96
N ILE A 120 12.48 14.65 -13.74
CA ILE A 120 12.78 15.18 -12.40
C ILE A 120 11.63 14.91 -11.42
N CYS A 121 10.38 15.16 -11.82
CA CYS A 121 9.21 14.88 -10.99
C CYS A 121 9.11 13.38 -10.64
N ILE A 122 9.39 12.48 -11.58
CA ILE A 122 9.38 11.02 -11.35
C ILE A 122 10.45 10.63 -10.33
N VAL A 123 11.66 11.19 -10.42
CA VAL A 123 12.74 10.92 -9.46
C VAL A 123 12.36 11.39 -8.05
N PHE A 124 11.77 12.58 -7.91
CA PHE A 124 11.29 13.08 -6.62
C PHE A 124 10.18 12.22 -6.04
N ALA A 125 9.25 11.76 -6.87
CA ALA A 125 8.18 10.87 -6.43
C ALA A 125 8.72 9.50 -5.93
N GLN A 126 9.76 8.98 -6.59
CA GLN A 126 10.44 7.77 -6.15
C GLN A 126 11.13 7.98 -4.79
N LEU A 127 11.86 9.08 -4.63
CA LEU A 127 12.51 9.45 -3.37
C LEU A 127 11.50 9.58 -2.22
N GLU A 128 10.33 10.18 -2.48
CA GLU A 128 9.25 10.30 -1.50
C GLU A 128 8.73 8.91 -1.07
N ARG A 129 8.51 7.98 -2.02
CA ARG A 129 8.10 6.59 -1.72
C ARG A 129 9.12 5.87 -0.84
N GLU A 130 10.41 5.93 -1.21
CA GLU A 130 11.49 5.30 -0.46
C GLU A 130 11.59 5.87 0.96
N THR A 131 11.44 7.20 1.09
CA THR A 131 11.44 7.89 2.39
C THR A 131 10.27 7.43 3.26
N ILE A 132 9.06 7.32 2.70
CA ILE A 132 7.87 6.82 3.41
C ILE A 132 8.09 5.38 3.83
N GLN A 133 8.57 4.52 2.93
CA GLN A 133 8.84 3.12 3.23
C GLN A 133 9.87 2.98 4.36
N LYS A 134 10.96 3.75 4.31
CA LYS A 134 11.97 3.77 5.37
C LYS A 134 11.36 4.18 6.71
N ARG A 135 10.58 5.26 6.77
CA ARG A 135 9.91 5.71 8.00
C ARG A 135 8.96 4.65 8.57
N VAL A 136 8.21 3.95 7.71
CA VAL A 136 7.33 2.85 8.15
C VAL A 136 8.15 1.70 8.72
N THR A 137 9.25 1.33 8.07
CA THR A 137 10.16 0.28 8.51
C THR A 137 10.82 0.65 9.85
N ASP A 138 11.36 1.86 9.98
CA ASP A 138 11.99 2.35 11.21
C ASP A 138 10.98 2.39 12.37
N ALA A 139 9.76 2.85 12.12
CA ALA A 139 8.68 2.84 13.11
C ALA A 139 8.30 1.41 13.52
N TYR A 140 8.28 0.46 12.56
CA TYR A 140 8.03 -0.95 12.84
C TYR A 140 9.10 -1.52 13.78
N TYR A 141 10.38 -1.37 13.46
CA TYR A 141 11.48 -1.88 14.29
C TYR A 141 11.51 -1.22 15.66
N SER A 142 11.38 0.10 15.75
CA SER A 142 11.31 0.82 17.03
C SER A 142 10.18 0.30 17.93
N ARG A 143 9.00 0.06 17.37
CA ARG A 143 7.88 -0.51 18.13
C ARG A 143 8.15 -1.96 18.53
N SER A 144 8.73 -2.77 17.65
CA SER A 144 9.09 -4.15 17.94
C SER A 144 10.10 -4.24 19.10
N GLN A 145 11.15 -3.41 19.08
CA GLN A 145 12.15 -3.35 20.16
C GLN A 145 11.57 -2.95 21.52
N ARG A 146 10.49 -2.15 21.50
CA ARG A 146 9.75 -1.75 22.72
C ARG A 146 8.72 -2.80 23.17
N GLY A 147 8.69 -3.99 22.55
CA GLY A 147 7.79 -5.08 22.92
C GLY A 147 6.33 -4.93 22.46
N PHE A 148 6.04 -4.02 21.53
CA PHE A 148 4.70 -3.90 20.97
C PHE A 148 4.34 -5.12 20.14
N LYS A 149 3.09 -5.60 20.27
CA LYS A 149 2.54 -6.61 19.35
C LYS A 149 2.45 -6.03 17.94
N MET A 150 3.33 -6.50 17.07
CA MET A 150 3.33 -6.13 15.66
C MET A 150 2.31 -6.98 14.93
N GLY A 151 1.35 -6.41 14.26
CA GLY A 151 0.33 -7.02 13.42
C GLY A 151 0.10 -8.55 13.46
N GLY A 152 -0.70 -9.07 12.54
CA GLY A 152 -0.96 -10.49 12.39
C GLY A 152 -1.94 -11.08 13.42
N LYS A 153 -2.35 -12.34 13.19
CA LYS A 153 -3.18 -13.11 14.13
C LYS A 153 -2.37 -13.48 15.38
N ALA A 154 -3.06 -13.67 16.51
CA ALA A 154 -2.42 -14.26 17.67
C ALA A 154 -2.00 -15.70 17.33
N PRO A 155 -0.80 -16.13 17.77
CA PRO A 155 -0.43 -17.54 17.71
C PRO A 155 -1.43 -18.39 18.49
N TYR A 156 -1.64 -19.65 18.10
CA TYR A 156 -2.47 -20.60 18.85
C TYR A 156 -1.95 -20.71 20.28
N GLY A 157 -2.81 -20.79 21.26
CA GLY A 157 -2.44 -20.71 22.68
C GLY A 157 -2.43 -19.28 23.24
N PHE A 158 -2.68 -18.28 22.40
CA PHE A 158 -2.74 -16.89 22.82
C PHE A 158 -3.94 -16.17 22.18
N HIS A 159 -4.46 -15.18 22.89
CA HIS A 159 -5.36 -14.17 22.33
C HIS A 159 -4.79 -12.76 22.53
N THR A 160 -5.40 -11.76 21.91
CA THR A 160 -4.93 -10.37 22.06
C THR A 160 -5.88 -9.55 22.89
N GLU A 161 -5.35 -8.80 23.85
CA GLU A 161 -6.08 -7.81 24.62
C GLU A 161 -5.59 -6.40 24.31
N PRO A 162 -6.49 -5.40 24.28
CA PRO A 162 -6.09 -4.01 24.13
C PRO A 162 -5.32 -3.55 25.38
N ILE A 163 -4.25 -2.80 25.17
CA ILE A 163 -3.45 -2.18 26.23
C ILE A 163 -2.99 -0.79 25.76
N LYS A 164 -2.83 0.12 26.71
CA LYS A 164 -2.15 1.39 26.48
C LYS A 164 -0.71 1.28 26.98
N MET A 165 0.25 1.44 26.09
CA MET A 165 1.69 1.33 26.38
C MET A 165 2.38 2.59 25.88
N ASP A 166 3.08 3.31 26.76
CA ASP A 166 3.71 4.61 26.47
C ASP A 166 2.77 5.63 25.80
N GLY A 167 1.50 5.68 26.25
CA GLY A 167 0.49 6.56 25.69
C GLY A 167 -0.13 6.08 24.35
N ILE A 168 0.35 4.99 23.77
CA ILE A 168 -0.09 4.43 22.49
C ILE A 168 -1.04 3.26 22.72
N ASN A 169 -2.19 3.27 22.05
CA ASN A 169 -3.10 2.14 22.07
C ASN A 169 -2.51 0.99 21.22
N THR A 170 -2.36 -0.17 21.83
CA THR A 170 -1.81 -1.37 21.19
C THR A 170 -2.50 -2.63 21.70
N LYS A 171 -1.98 -3.79 21.38
CA LYS A 171 -2.46 -5.08 21.88
C LYS A 171 -1.31 -5.85 22.50
N LYS A 172 -1.58 -6.59 23.58
CA LYS A 172 -0.66 -7.59 24.15
C LYS A 172 -1.15 -9.00 23.84
N LEU A 173 -0.24 -9.96 23.84
CA LEU A 173 -0.58 -11.39 23.83
C LEU A 173 -0.90 -11.82 25.27
N VAL A 174 -1.99 -12.54 25.42
CA VAL A 174 -2.42 -13.15 26.68
C VAL A 174 -2.62 -14.64 26.44
N VAL A 175 -2.18 -15.48 27.37
CA VAL A 175 -2.29 -16.92 27.26
C VAL A 175 -3.78 -17.33 27.30
N ASN A 176 -4.16 -18.16 26.35
CA ASN A 176 -5.43 -18.92 26.40
C ASN A 176 -5.13 -20.27 27.05
N PRO A 177 -5.62 -20.53 28.30
CA PRO A 177 -5.24 -21.73 29.05
C PRO A 177 -5.55 -23.04 28.33
N ASP A 178 -6.71 -23.12 27.67
CA ASP A 178 -7.16 -24.34 26.99
C ASP A 178 -6.31 -24.66 25.76
N GLU A 179 -6.04 -23.65 24.94
CA GLU A 179 -5.17 -23.80 23.77
C GLU A 179 -3.69 -24.00 24.19
N ALA A 180 -3.25 -23.36 25.28
CA ALA A 180 -1.89 -23.51 25.78
C ALA A 180 -1.63 -24.92 26.31
N ALA A 181 -2.62 -25.60 26.88
CA ALA A 181 -2.53 -27.01 27.27
C ALA A 181 -2.23 -27.91 26.05
N ASN A 182 -2.91 -27.66 24.93
CA ASN A 182 -2.66 -28.38 23.68
C ASN A 182 -1.23 -28.14 23.14
N ILE A 183 -0.73 -26.90 23.23
CA ILE A 183 0.64 -26.57 22.84
C ILE A 183 1.66 -27.32 23.71
N ARG A 184 1.48 -27.34 25.03
CA ARG A 184 2.37 -28.10 25.93
C ARG A 184 2.39 -29.56 25.56
N LEU A 185 1.25 -30.18 25.36
CA LEU A 185 1.13 -31.57 24.93
C LEU A 185 1.83 -31.83 23.60
N ILE A 186 1.73 -30.93 22.62
CA ILE A 186 2.48 -31.02 21.35
C ILE A 186 4.00 -31.11 21.63
N PHE A 187 4.53 -30.21 22.45
CA PHE A 187 5.97 -30.21 22.77
C PHE A 187 6.38 -31.45 23.57
N GLU A 188 5.57 -31.90 24.54
CA GLU A 188 5.80 -33.13 25.31
C GLU A 188 5.84 -34.36 24.41
N MET A 189 4.87 -34.49 23.49
CA MET A 189 4.85 -35.62 22.53
C MET A 189 6.05 -35.54 21.57
N TYR A 190 6.40 -34.35 21.08
CA TYR A 190 7.52 -34.17 20.17
C TYR A 190 8.89 -34.43 20.83
N ALA A 191 9.01 -34.24 22.14
CA ALA A 191 10.21 -34.56 22.90
C ALA A 191 10.47 -36.08 23.01
N GLN A 192 9.48 -36.93 22.73
CA GLN A 192 9.65 -38.38 22.74
C GLN A 192 10.37 -38.85 21.48
N PRO A 193 11.46 -39.63 21.59
CA PRO A 193 12.27 -40.04 20.43
C PRO A 193 11.53 -40.84 19.36
N THR A 194 10.43 -41.49 19.70
CA THR A 194 9.65 -42.38 18.82
C THR A 194 8.45 -41.69 18.17
N THR A 195 8.16 -40.43 18.53
CA THR A 195 6.97 -39.74 18.08
C THR A 195 7.24 -38.94 16.81
N SER A 196 6.53 -39.23 15.74
CA SER A 196 6.56 -38.50 14.49
C SER A 196 5.52 -37.37 14.44
N TYR A 197 5.70 -36.43 13.50
CA TYR A 197 4.68 -35.41 13.22
C TYR A 197 3.31 -36.04 12.84
N GLY A 198 3.35 -37.22 12.20
CA GLY A 198 2.13 -37.96 11.84
C GLY A 198 1.37 -38.47 13.06
N ASP A 199 2.08 -38.95 14.07
CA ASP A 199 1.45 -39.46 15.29
C ASP A 199 0.81 -38.31 16.09
N ILE A 200 1.48 -37.17 16.19
CA ILE A 200 0.93 -35.96 16.84
C ILE A 200 -0.36 -35.50 16.12
N THR A 201 -0.29 -35.34 14.79
CA THR A 201 -1.48 -34.88 14.05
C THR A 201 -2.65 -35.86 14.13
N ARG A 202 -2.37 -37.17 14.13
CA ARG A 202 -3.40 -38.21 14.28
C ARG A 202 -4.04 -38.18 15.68
N TYR A 203 -3.24 -38.06 16.72
CA TYR A 203 -3.74 -37.94 18.09
C TYR A 203 -4.74 -36.79 18.24
N PHE A 204 -4.39 -35.58 17.77
CA PHE A 204 -5.30 -34.44 17.88
C PHE A 204 -6.55 -34.57 17.00
N ALA A 205 -6.46 -35.22 15.86
CA ALA A 205 -7.62 -35.52 15.00
C ALA A 205 -8.57 -36.52 15.69
N GLU A 206 -8.04 -37.58 16.30
CA GLU A 206 -8.81 -38.57 17.06
C GLU A 206 -9.50 -37.97 18.30
N GLN A 207 -8.85 -36.97 18.94
CA GLN A 207 -9.47 -36.23 20.05
C GLN A 207 -10.46 -35.14 19.59
N GLY A 208 -10.64 -34.93 18.29
CA GLY A 208 -11.52 -33.89 17.74
C GLY A 208 -11.06 -32.44 18.03
N ILE A 209 -9.80 -32.25 18.39
CA ILE A 209 -9.26 -30.93 18.74
C ILE A 209 -8.88 -30.15 17.49
N LEU A 210 -9.48 -28.97 17.33
CA LEU A 210 -9.29 -28.13 16.17
C LEU A 210 -8.29 -26.97 16.47
N PHE A 211 -7.40 -26.71 15.52
CA PHE A 211 -6.44 -25.59 15.55
C PHE A 211 -6.93 -24.50 14.59
N TYR A 212 -7.29 -23.33 15.12
CA TYR A 212 -7.94 -22.26 14.35
C TYR A 212 -9.21 -22.72 13.58
N GLY A 213 -9.97 -23.67 14.16
CA GLY A 213 -11.18 -24.21 13.56
C GLY A 213 -10.94 -25.26 12.46
N LYS A 214 -9.72 -25.80 12.34
CA LYS A 214 -9.33 -26.83 11.37
C LYS A 214 -8.50 -27.93 12.04
N GLU A 215 -8.45 -29.10 11.42
CA GLU A 215 -7.56 -30.17 11.87
C GLU A 215 -6.07 -29.73 11.79
N LEU A 216 -5.28 -30.23 12.74
CA LEU A 216 -3.84 -29.98 12.77
C LEU A 216 -3.16 -30.76 11.65
N ILE A 217 -2.52 -30.05 10.72
CA ILE A 217 -1.75 -30.67 9.64
C ILE A 217 -0.24 -30.53 9.90
N ARG A 218 0.56 -31.45 9.33
CA ARG A 218 2.02 -31.47 9.51
C ARG A 218 2.73 -30.13 9.25
N PRO A 219 2.42 -29.36 8.18
CA PRO A 219 3.06 -28.06 7.97
C PRO A 219 2.76 -27.06 9.10
N THR A 220 1.53 -27.03 9.60
CA THR A 220 1.14 -26.15 10.71
C THR A 220 1.84 -26.56 12.00
N LEU A 221 1.92 -27.86 12.31
CA LEU A 221 2.67 -28.39 13.43
C LEU A 221 4.15 -27.99 13.34
N ALA A 222 4.80 -28.16 12.18
CA ALA A 222 6.20 -27.78 11.99
C ALA A 222 6.44 -26.29 12.20
N GLN A 223 5.50 -25.43 11.78
CA GLN A 223 5.56 -24.00 12.04
C GLN A 223 5.38 -23.67 13.53
N MET A 224 4.50 -24.36 14.24
CA MET A 224 4.32 -24.19 15.68
C MET A 224 5.60 -24.54 16.44
N LEU A 225 6.20 -25.71 16.19
CA LEU A 225 7.41 -26.16 16.85
C LEU A 225 8.63 -25.25 16.60
N ARG A 226 8.63 -24.47 15.52
CA ARG A 226 9.68 -23.51 15.17
C ARG A 226 9.40 -22.10 15.64
N ASN A 227 8.25 -21.83 16.20
CA ASN A 227 7.85 -20.47 16.56
C ASN A 227 8.41 -20.08 17.93
N PRO A 228 9.31 -19.07 18.00
CA PRO A 228 9.94 -18.66 19.26
C PRO A 228 8.97 -18.11 20.31
N VAL A 229 7.70 -17.84 19.95
CA VAL A 229 6.69 -17.35 20.90
C VAL A 229 6.37 -18.38 22.01
N TYR A 230 6.64 -19.65 21.77
CA TYR A 230 6.37 -20.74 22.72
C TYR A 230 7.54 -21.10 23.65
N VAL A 231 8.67 -20.39 23.52
CA VAL A 231 9.84 -20.61 24.37
C VAL A 231 10.06 -19.39 25.28
N GLN A 232 10.66 -19.65 26.44
CA GLN A 232 11.08 -18.56 27.31
C GLN A 232 12.25 -17.81 26.66
N ALA A 233 12.16 -16.50 26.61
CA ALA A 233 13.20 -15.66 26.07
C ALA A 233 14.39 -15.60 27.06
N ASP A 234 15.47 -16.31 26.73
CA ASP A 234 16.74 -16.27 27.44
C ASP A 234 17.90 -16.11 26.44
N LEU A 235 19.13 -16.07 26.95
CA LEU A 235 20.33 -15.86 26.14
C LEU A 235 20.55 -17.02 25.16
N ASP A 236 20.34 -18.25 25.61
CA ASP A 236 20.54 -19.45 24.78
C ASP A 236 19.58 -19.49 23.59
N VAL A 237 18.32 -19.12 23.82
CA VAL A 237 17.31 -19.00 22.76
C VAL A 237 17.67 -17.86 21.80
N TYR A 238 18.13 -16.72 22.31
CA TYR A 238 18.59 -15.62 21.47
C TYR A 238 19.76 -16.05 20.57
N GLU A 239 20.80 -16.67 21.13
CA GLU A 239 21.96 -17.16 20.38
C GLU A 239 21.59 -18.25 19.37
N PHE A 240 20.66 -19.14 19.72
CA PHE A 240 20.15 -20.16 18.81
C PHE A 240 19.54 -19.54 17.54
N PHE A 241 18.70 -18.52 17.68
CA PHE A 241 18.08 -17.85 16.54
C PHE A 241 19.02 -16.91 15.75
N GLN A 242 20.20 -16.57 16.29
CA GLN A 242 21.22 -15.80 15.56
C GLN A 242 22.06 -16.68 14.60
N LYS A 243 22.01 -18.00 14.72
CA LYS A 243 22.80 -18.90 13.87
C LYS A 243 22.33 -18.85 12.40
N PRO A 244 23.25 -18.89 11.42
CA PRO A 244 22.90 -18.97 10.00
C PRO A 244 21.99 -20.17 9.72
N GLY A 245 20.85 -19.94 9.09
CA GLY A 245 19.83 -20.96 8.78
C GLY A 245 18.55 -20.86 9.62
N TYR A 246 18.56 -20.18 10.75
CA TYR A 246 17.39 -19.88 11.56
C TYR A 246 17.01 -18.39 11.57
N GLY A 247 17.87 -17.55 11.00
CA GLY A 247 17.69 -16.11 11.01
C GLY A 247 16.48 -15.65 10.21
N TYR A 248 15.66 -14.81 10.82
CA TYR A 248 14.81 -13.91 10.05
C TYR A 248 15.72 -13.13 9.10
N ARG A 249 15.43 -13.15 7.81
CA ARG A 249 16.11 -12.26 6.85
C ARG A 249 15.92 -10.83 7.37
N GLN A 250 17.06 -10.17 7.67
CA GLN A 250 17.10 -8.74 7.97
C GLN A 250 16.53 -7.92 6.81
#